data_61e19bd8fc8629b2c352538b60150b88
#
_entry.id   61e19bd8fc8629b2c352538b60150b88
#
_cell.length_a   1.000
_cell.length_b   1.000
_cell.length_c   1.000
_cell.angle_alpha   90.00
_cell.angle_beta   90.00
_cell.angle_gamma   90.00
#
_symmetry.space_group_name_H-M   'P 1'
#
loop_
_entity.id
_entity.type
_entity.pdbx_description
1 polymer ?
#
loop_
_entity_poly.entity_id
_entity_poly.type
_entity_poly.pdbx_seq_one_letter_code
_entity_poly.pdbx_strand_id
1 'polypeptide(L)' 'MYYRKKLNQATSRILGKQPKKIIDERVMLEAKRILAHTSKSIKEIGYELGFEEPTNFVKYFKKHANSTPNEFREKNTLA' A
#
# COMPACT_ATOMS: atom_id res chain seq x y z
N MET A 1 -3.60 -12.81 7.74
CA MET A 1 -4.26 -11.67 7.28
C MET A 1 -3.67 -10.39 7.76
N TYR A 2 -3.28 -9.62 6.90
CA TYR A 2 -2.60 -8.48 7.40
C TYR A 2 -3.26 -7.16 7.18
N TYR A 3 -4.45 -7.15 6.65
CA TYR A 3 -5.17 -5.92 6.64
C TYR A 3 -5.76 -5.68 8.00
N ARG A 4 -5.69 -4.44 8.45
CA ARG A 4 -6.26 -4.09 9.71
C ARG A 4 -7.76 -4.04 9.63
N LYS A 5 -8.39 -3.98 10.79
CA LYS A 5 -9.81 -4.05 10.84
C LYS A 5 -10.53 -3.13 9.92
N LYS A 6 -10.12 -1.88 9.95
CA LYS A 6 -10.80 -0.89 9.18
C LYS A 6 -10.82 -1.23 7.72
N LEU A 7 -9.67 -1.56 7.19
CA LEU A 7 -9.56 -1.86 5.79
C LEU A 7 -10.21 -3.19 5.47
N ASN A 8 -10.05 -4.16 6.36
CA ASN A 8 -10.63 -5.46 6.14
C ASN A 8 -12.13 -5.41 6.07
N GLN A 9 -12.74 -4.71 7.00
CA GLN A 9 -14.18 -4.69 7.03
C GLN A 9 -14.76 -4.05 5.80
N ALA A 10 -14.12 -3.01 5.33
CA ALA A 10 -14.64 -2.30 4.17
C ALA A 10 -14.34 -3.03 2.88
N THR A 11 -13.13 -3.56 2.75
CA THR A 11 -12.70 -4.10 1.48
C THR A 11 -12.76 -5.61 1.37
N SER A 12 -12.66 -6.34 2.48
CA SER A 12 -12.65 -7.79 2.35
C SER A 12 -13.97 -8.29 1.81
N ARG A 13 -15.04 -7.58 2.07
CA ARG A 13 -16.32 -7.96 1.53
C ARG A 13 -16.31 -7.90 0.02
N ILE A 14 -15.66 -6.89 -0.52
CA ILE A 14 -15.54 -6.72 -1.94
C ILE A 14 -14.39 -7.54 -2.51
N LEU A 15 -13.23 -7.37 -1.91
CA LEU A 15 -12.02 -7.99 -2.41
C LEU A 15 -12.00 -9.49 -2.23
N GLY A 16 -12.76 -9.99 -1.28
CA GLY A 16 -12.82 -11.42 -1.06
C GLY A 16 -13.32 -12.18 -2.27
N LYS A 17 -14.03 -11.48 -3.15
CA LYS A 17 -14.56 -12.10 -4.34
C LYS A 17 -13.86 -11.64 -5.59
N GLN A 18 -12.75 -10.92 -5.42
CA GLN A 18 -12.02 -10.38 -6.55
C GLN A 18 -10.76 -11.18 -6.81
N PRO A 19 -10.29 -11.20 -8.04
CA PRO A 19 -9.00 -11.81 -8.34
C PRO A 19 -7.89 -11.10 -7.59
N LYS A 20 -6.81 -11.82 -7.35
CA LYS A 20 -5.67 -11.24 -6.67
C LYS A 20 -5.17 -9.99 -7.38
N LYS A 21 -5.24 -9.98 -8.69
CA LYS A 21 -4.78 -8.83 -9.45
C LYS A 21 -5.52 -7.56 -9.04
N ILE A 22 -6.81 -7.65 -8.85
CA ILE A 22 -7.59 -6.48 -8.47
C ILE A 22 -7.27 -6.07 -7.06
N ILE A 23 -7.05 -7.06 -6.18
CA ILE A 23 -6.67 -6.75 -4.81
C ILE A 23 -5.34 -6.01 -4.80
N ASP A 24 -4.37 -6.48 -5.57
CA ASP A 24 -3.07 -5.83 -5.64
C ASP A 24 -3.19 -4.41 -6.17
N GLU A 25 -4.02 -4.21 -7.17
CA GLU A 25 -4.20 -2.89 -7.73
C GLU A 25 -4.78 -1.92 -6.70
N ARG A 26 -5.73 -2.39 -5.91
CA ARG A 26 -6.32 -1.54 -4.88
C ARG A 26 -5.31 -1.19 -3.80
N VAL A 27 -4.53 -2.16 -3.37
CA VAL A 27 -3.52 -1.91 -2.35
C VAL A 27 -2.49 -0.93 -2.89
N MET A 28 -2.06 -1.10 -4.12
CA MET A 28 -1.08 -0.21 -4.71
C MET A 28 -1.63 1.19 -4.87
N LEU A 29 -2.88 1.29 -5.28
CA LEU A 29 -3.49 2.60 -5.43
C LEU A 29 -3.54 3.33 -4.09
N GLU A 30 -3.93 2.64 -3.05
CA GLU A 30 -3.99 3.25 -1.73
C GLU A 30 -2.59 3.65 -1.25
N ALA A 31 -1.62 2.78 -1.47
CA ALA A 31 -0.25 3.08 -1.06
C ALA A 31 0.26 4.33 -1.76
N LYS A 32 0.03 4.42 -3.05
CA LYS A 32 0.51 5.57 -3.82
C LYS A 32 -0.17 6.84 -3.34
N ARG A 33 -1.45 6.75 -3.05
CA ARG A 33 -2.19 7.90 -2.58
C ARG A 33 -1.64 8.42 -1.25
N ILE A 34 -1.40 7.51 -0.33
CA ILE A 34 -0.86 7.91 0.97
C ILE A 34 0.53 8.49 0.81
N LEU A 35 1.35 7.86 -0.03
CA LEU A 35 2.71 8.35 -0.25
C LEU A 35 2.72 9.74 -0.85
N ALA A 36 1.78 10.02 -1.74
CA ALA A 36 1.76 11.29 -2.45
C ALA A 36 1.11 12.41 -1.65
N HIS A 37 0.16 12.07 -0.79
CA HIS A 37 -0.66 13.09 -0.14
C HIS A 37 -0.44 13.23 1.35
N THR A 38 0.43 12.45 1.94
CA THR A 38 0.72 12.58 3.37
C THR A 38 2.22 12.54 3.58
N SER A 39 2.63 12.93 4.78
CA SER A 39 4.03 12.84 5.15
C SER A 39 4.31 11.65 6.06
N LYS A 40 3.40 10.69 6.10
CA LYS A 40 3.61 9.51 6.91
C LYS A 40 4.86 8.77 6.45
N SER A 41 5.54 8.17 7.42
CA SER A 41 6.73 7.41 7.09
C SER A 41 6.36 6.13 6.36
N ILE A 42 7.32 5.57 5.65
CA ILE A 42 7.10 4.32 4.95
C ILE A 42 6.66 3.23 5.93
N LYS A 43 7.26 3.26 7.11
CA LYS A 43 6.92 2.31 8.15
C LYS A 43 5.46 2.43 8.56
N GLU A 44 5.01 3.64 8.77
CA GLU A 44 3.63 3.88 9.16
C GLU A 44 2.67 3.44 8.08
N ILE A 45 3.01 3.72 6.84
CA ILE A 45 2.16 3.33 5.73
C ILE A 45 2.04 1.81 5.64
N GLY A 46 3.15 1.13 5.81
CA GLY A 46 3.13 -0.33 5.77
C GLY A 46 2.20 -0.90 6.82
N TYR A 47 2.30 -0.39 8.03
CA TYR A 47 1.44 -0.86 9.10
C TYR A 47 -0.01 -0.50 8.84
N GLU A 48 -0.23 0.68 8.33
CA GLU A 48 -1.60 1.13 8.07
C GLU A 48 -2.26 0.26 7.01
N LEU A 49 -1.51 -0.20 6.04
CA LEU A 49 -2.04 -1.07 5.02
C LEU A 49 -2.15 -2.52 5.48
N GLY A 50 -1.67 -2.81 6.68
CA GLY A 50 -1.84 -4.15 7.24
C GLY A 50 -0.65 -5.06 7.10
N PHE A 51 0.48 -4.57 6.64
CA PHE A 51 1.68 -5.38 6.58
C PHE A 51 2.25 -5.52 7.98
N GLU A 52 2.68 -6.73 8.30
CA GLU A 52 3.23 -6.97 9.62
C GLU A 52 4.59 -6.33 9.80
N GLU A 53 5.33 -6.21 8.70
CA GLU A 53 6.63 -5.58 8.73
C GLU A 53 6.77 -4.60 7.59
N PRO A 54 7.35 -3.44 7.86
CA PRO A 54 7.54 -2.45 6.80
C PRO A 54 8.35 -2.97 5.63
N THR A 55 9.30 -3.87 5.90
CA THR A 55 10.11 -4.46 4.84
C THR A 55 9.25 -5.18 3.82
N ASN A 56 8.24 -5.87 4.29
CA ASN A 56 7.33 -6.58 3.37
C ASN A 56 6.58 -5.61 2.50
N PHE A 57 6.18 -4.48 3.06
CA PHE A 57 5.52 -3.47 2.27
C PHE A 57 6.44 -2.93 1.18
N VAL A 58 7.69 -2.65 1.53
CA VAL A 58 8.64 -2.12 0.57
C VAL A 58 8.85 -3.12 -0.59
N LYS A 59 9.01 -4.38 -0.26
CA LYS A 59 9.18 -5.39 -1.29
C LYS A 59 7.96 -5.51 -2.17
N TYR A 60 6.80 -5.47 -1.56
CA TYR A 60 5.56 -5.56 -2.30
C TYR A 60 5.41 -4.39 -3.25
N PHE A 61 5.67 -3.19 -2.74
CA PHE A 61 5.55 -1.99 -3.54
C PHE A 61 6.54 -2.02 -4.72
N LYS A 62 7.77 -2.39 -4.43
CA LYS A 62 8.77 -2.41 -5.48
C LYS A 62 8.41 -3.43 -6.56
N LYS A 63 7.88 -4.55 -6.17
CA LYS A 63 7.50 -5.57 -7.12
C LYS A 63 6.43 -5.07 -8.09
N HIS A 64 5.50 -4.30 -7.59
CA HIS A 64 4.37 -3.86 -8.41
C HIS A 64 4.59 -2.53 -9.09
N ALA A 65 5.43 -1.68 -8.53
CA ALA A 65 5.64 -0.35 -9.08
C ALA A 65 7.00 -0.16 -9.73
N ASN A 66 7.87 -1.14 -9.59
CA ASN A 66 9.23 -1.09 -10.12
C ASN A 66 10.07 0.02 -9.50
N SER A 67 9.65 0.49 -8.35
CA SER A 67 10.42 1.48 -7.61
C SER A 67 10.03 1.35 -6.14
N THR A 68 10.93 1.78 -5.26
CA THR A 68 10.64 1.71 -3.84
C THR A 68 9.65 2.81 -3.46
N PRO A 69 8.99 2.66 -2.32
CA PRO A 69 8.09 3.72 -1.86
C PRO A 69 8.78 5.06 -1.71
N ASN A 70 10.03 5.05 -1.25
CA ASN A 70 10.78 6.30 -1.12
C ASN A 70 11.01 6.95 -2.46
N GLU A 71 11.41 6.16 -3.44
CA GLU A 71 11.64 6.68 -4.77
C GLU A 71 10.36 7.24 -5.36
N PHE A 72 9.28 6.56 -5.16
CA PHE A 72 8.00 7.04 -5.66
C PHE A 72 7.63 8.37 -5.01
N ARG A 73 7.82 8.46 -3.70
CA ARG A 73 7.49 9.68 -2.98
C ARG A 73 8.34 10.84 -3.45
N GLU A 74 9.62 10.61 -3.65
CA GLU A 74 10.51 11.67 -4.10
C GLU A 74 10.07 12.24 -5.42
N LYS A 75 9.68 11.37 -6.33
CA LYS A 75 9.23 11.83 -7.63
C LYS A 75 7.98 12.68 -7.51
N ASN A 76 7.10 12.31 -6.61
CA ASN A 76 5.83 12.99 -6.50
C ASN A 76 5.89 14.26 -5.69
N THR A 77 6.84 14.37 -4.79
CA THR A 77 6.94 15.57 -3.98
C THR A 77 7.66 16.70 -4.71
N LEU A 78 8.30 16.38 -5.80
CA LEU A 78 8.99 17.41 -6.56
C LEU A 78 8.04 18.29 -7.32
N ALA A 79 6.86 17.85 -7.49
CA ALA A 79 5.89 18.62 -8.25
C ALA A 79 5.42 19.86 -7.50
#